data_6e7f565a47488da7562333a7c6263ca0
#
_entry.id   6e7f565a47488da7562333a7c6263ca0
#
_cell.length_a   1.000
_cell.length_b   1.000
_cell.length_c   1.000
_cell.angle_alpha   90.00
_cell.angle_beta   90.00
_cell.angle_gamma   90.00
#
_symmetry.space_group_name_H-M   'P 1'
#
loop_
_entity.id
_entity.type
_entity.pdbx_description
1 polymer ?
#
loop_
_entity_poly.entity_id
_entity_poly.type
_entity_poly.pdbx_seq_one_letter_code
_entity_poly.pdbx_strand_id
1 'polypeptide(L)'
;MKFTKEDARRRVLNCAKQYQQKLLNKKLIIIYRERQDNAIRYIEVVFHERNYQHLTGLELVDEEGNVLRNQSMNFYRKCIENKLGLEEFRFKQDGTTQLKLAALPVLMDITKITKITGDYNNVRPYLFVDKVMGGVNFCLGLSREDNVYVPSSALLEDIKRLTDAPSQVLAILEKGIDTEVYSTVKHVAKGLNLNNITLPQEINAMINLDNYVYRGK
;
A
#
# COMPACT_ATOMS: atom_id res chain seq x y z
N MET A 1 -0.91 22.91 0.32
CA MET A 1 -1.62 22.94 -0.99
C MET A 1 -3.04 22.45 -0.73
N LYS A 2 -4.07 23.17 -1.16
CA LYS A 2 -5.46 22.76 -0.98
C LYS A 2 -6.00 22.30 -2.35
N PHE A 3 -6.43 21.04 -2.45
CA PHE A 3 -7.01 20.49 -3.68
C PHE A 3 -8.42 20.99 -3.88
N THR A 4 -8.77 21.44 -5.09
CA THR A 4 -10.15 21.64 -5.53
C THR A 4 -10.80 20.29 -5.89
N LYS A 5 -12.10 20.28 -6.18
CA LYS A 5 -12.77 19.06 -6.68
C LYS A 5 -12.17 18.60 -8.04
N GLU A 6 -11.87 19.55 -8.92
CA GLU A 6 -11.24 19.28 -10.22
C GLU A 6 -9.85 18.66 -10.06
N ASP A 7 -9.02 19.22 -9.16
CA ASP A 7 -7.69 18.67 -8.86
C ASP A 7 -7.79 17.25 -8.28
N ALA A 8 -8.73 17.05 -7.35
CA ALA A 8 -8.99 15.75 -6.75
C ALA A 8 -9.40 14.73 -7.81
N ARG A 9 -10.40 15.08 -8.66
CA ARG A 9 -10.85 14.23 -9.77
C ARG A 9 -9.68 13.85 -10.68
N ARG A 10 -8.97 14.84 -11.20
CA ARG A 10 -7.81 14.60 -12.08
C ARG A 10 -6.79 13.68 -11.44
N ARG A 11 -6.49 13.88 -10.16
CA ARG A 11 -5.53 13.06 -9.41
C ARG A 11 -5.99 11.63 -9.26
N VAL A 12 -7.22 11.39 -8.81
CA VAL A 12 -7.70 10.02 -8.62
C VAL A 12 -7.84 9.26 -9.93
N LEU A 13 -8.26 9.91 -11.03
CA LEU A 13 -8.30 9.28 -12.35
C LEU A 13 -6.91 8.83 -12.82
N ASN A 14 -5.91 9.71 -12.68
CA ASN A 14 -4.53 9.39 -13.08
C ASN A 14 -3.91 8.30 -12.21
N CYS A 15 -4.13 8.36 -10.89
CA CYS A 15 -3.62 7.37 -9.97
C CYS A 15 -4.34 6.02 -10.09
N ALA A 16 -5.63 5.98 -10.44
CA ALA A 16 -6.35 4.72 -10.66
C ALA A 16 -5.72 3.89 -11.77
N LYS A 17 -5.33 4.50 -12.88
CA LYS A 17 -4.62 3.83 -13.98
C LYS A 17 -3.27 3.25 -13.53
N GLN A 18 -2.52 4.01 -12.73
CA GLN A 18 -1.26 3.52 -12.19
C GLN A 18 -1.47 2.40 -11.15
N TYR A 19 -2.51 2.51 -10.32
CA TYR A 19 -2.90 1.48 -9.37
C TYR A 19 -3.22 0.17 -10.09
N GLN A 20 -4.00 0.24 -11.17
CA GLN A 20 -4.32 -0.91 -12.02
C GLN A 20 -3.06 -1.60 -12.57
N GLN A 21 -2.13 -0.82 -13.10
CA GLN A 21 -0.93 -1.36 -13.74
C GLN A 21 0.09 -1.90 -12.75
N LYS A 22 0.28 -1.21 -11.61
CA LYS A 22 1.38 -1.48 -10.71
C LYS A 22 1.01 -2.35 -9.51
N LEU A 23 -0.23 -2.30 -9.03
CA LEU A 23 -0.63 -2.87 -7.74
C LEU A 23 -1.81 -3.84 -7.81
N LEU A 24 -2.83 -3.53 -8.61
CA LEU A 24 -4.04 -4.35 -8.70
C LEU A 24 -3.75 -5.75 -9.24
N ASN A 25 -4.44 -6.75 -8.69
CA ASN A 25 -4.30 -8.17 -9.03
C ASN A 25 -2.87 -8.72 -8.80
N LYS A 26 -2.15 -8.09 -7.90
CA LYS A 26 -0.82 -8.50 -7.45
C LYS A 26 -0.82 -8.73 -5.95
N LYS A 27 -0.01 -9.69 -5.56
CA LYS A 27 0.29 -9.98 -4.17
C LYS A 27 1.76 -9.70 -3.91
N LEU A 28 2.06 -8.98 -2.86
CA LEU A 28 3.43 -8.70 -2.42
C LEU A 28 3.74 -9.53 -1.19
N ILE A 29 4.92 -10.14 -1.15
CA ILE A 29 5.53 -10.63 0.08
C ILE A 29 6.58 -9.63 0.54
N ILE A 30 6.46 -9.14 1.78
CA ILE A 30 7.39 -8.22 2.41
C ILE A 30 8.18 -9.03 3.43
N ILE A 31 9.42 -9.35 3.12
CA ILE A 31 10.33 -10.10 3.99
C ILE A 31 11.12 -9.07 4.81
N TYR A 32 11.10 -9.20 6.12
CA TYR A 32 11.74 -8.25 7.02
C TYR A 32 12.45 -8.93 8.19
N ARG A 33 13.38 -8.22 8.80
CA ARG A 33 14.06 -8.64 10.02
C ARG A 33 13.40 -7.97 11.21
N GLU A 34 12.79 -8.78 12.07
CA GLU A 34 12.14 -8.28 13.26
C GLU A 34 13.17 -7.65 14.20
N ARG A 35 12.87 -6.46 14.72
CA ARG A 35 13.81 -5.73 15.57
C ARG A 35 14.00 -6.36 16.94
N GLN A 36 12.98 -7.00 17.48
CA GLN A 36 12.98 -7.48 18.86
C GLN A 36 13.82 -8.73 19.04
N ASP A 37 13.71 -9.69 18.14
CA ASP A 37 14.35 -11.02 18.24
C ASP A 37 15.30 -11.33 17.06
N ASN A 38 15.47 -10.38 16.15
CA ASN A 38 16.29 -10.52 14.95
C ASN A 38 15.84 -11.64 13.99
N ALA A 39 14.65 -12.20 14.20
CA ALA A 39 14.09 -13.25 13.35
C ALA A 39 13.67 -12.67 11.99
N ILE A 40 13.77 -13.51 10.94
CA ILE A 40 13.24 -13.15 9.62
C ILE A 40 11.78 -13.58 9.58
N ARG A 41 10.90 -12.63 9.25
CA ARG A 41 9.46 -12.80 9.14
C ARG A 41 8.96 -12.23 7.83
N TYR A 42 7.69 -12.42 7.54
CA TYR A 42 7.04 -11.84 6.37
C TYR A 42 5.61 -11.41 6.65
N ILE A 43 5.12 -10.55 5.79
CA ILE A 43 3.69 -10.27 5.62
C ILE A 43 3.35 -10.35 4.13
N GLU A 44 2.13 -10.73 3.83
CA GLU A 44 1.59 -10.68 2.48
C GLU A 44 0.62 -9.51 2.36
N VAL A 45 0.76 -8.71 1.29
CA VAL A 45 -0.08 -7.52 1.04
C VAL A 45 -0.77 -7.66 -0.31
N VAL A 46 -2.09 -7.47 -0.33
CA VAL A 46 -2.93 -7.55 -1.53
C VAL A 46 -3.64 -6.22 -1.77
N PHE A 47 -3.70 -5.81 -3.02
CA PHE A 47 -4.37 -4.58 -3.44
C PHE A 47 -5.61 -4.92 -4.26
N HIS A 48 -6.80 -4.62 -3.71
CA HIS A 48 -8.10 -4.83 -4.36
C HIS A 48 -8.70 -3.52 -4.87
N GLU A 49 -9.59 -3.58 -5.85
CA GLU A 49 -10.34 -2.42 -6.35
C GLU A 49 -11.04 -1.66 -5.21
N ARG A 50 -11.65 -2.40 -4.27
CA ARG A 50 -12.35 -1.83 -3.12
C ARG A 50 -11.48 -0.99 -2.19
N ASN A 51 -10.17 -1.25 -2.13
CA ASN A 51 -9.26 -0.49 -1.27
C ASN A 51 -8.99 0.91 -1.82
N TYR A 52 -9.11 1.11 -3.15
CA TYR A 52 -8.70 2.35 -3.80
C TYR A 52 -9.42 3.58 -3.26
N GLN A 53 -10.74 3.52 -3.09
CA GLN A 53 -11.53 4.65 -2.57
C GLN A 53 -11.04 5.11 -1.19
N HIS A 54 -10.75 4.18 -0.27
CA HIS A 54 -10.27 4.49 1.08
C HIS A 54 -8.94 5.26 1.09
N LEU A 55 -8.10 5.02 0.09
CA LEU A 55 -6.79 5.67 -0.09
C LEU A 55 -6.91 7.10 -0.62
N THR A 56 -8.07 7.48 -1.19
CA THR A 56 -8.30 8.84 -1.74
C THR A 56 -8.88 9.82 -0.73
N GLY A 57 -9.60 9.33 0.28
CA GLY A 57 -10.39 10.17 1.19
C GLY A 57 -11.62 10.80 0.54
N LEU A 58 -12.08 10.28 -0.61
CA LEU A 58 -13.29 10.72 -1.28
C LEU A 58 -14.46 9.78 -0.96
N GLU A 59 -15.66 10.32 -0.94
CA GLU A 59 -16.91 9.59 -0.77
C GLU A 59 -17.81 9.83 -1.97
N LEU A 60 -18.43 8.75 -2.51
CA LEU A 60 -19.48 8.92 -3.50
C LEU A 60 -20.75 9.43 -2.82
N VAL A 61 -21.47 10.30 -3.52
CA VAL A 61 -22.74 10.86 -3.08
C VAL A 61 -23.82 10.69 -4.17
N ASP A 62 -25.08 10.68 -3.74
CA ASP A 62 -26.23 10.76 -4.63
C ASP A 62 -26.51 12.23 -5.07
N GLU A 63 -27.58 12.44 -5.82
CA GLU A 63 -28.01 13.77 -6.30
C GLU A 63 -28.40 14.72 -5.15
N GLU A 64 -28.78 14.17 -3.99
CA GLU A 64 -29.15 14.92 -2.79
C GLU A 64 -27.92 15.20 -1.89
N GLY A 65 -26.74 14.67 -2.23
CA GLY A 65 -25.49 14.84 -1.48
C GLY A 65 -25.30 13.85 -0.33
N ASN A 66 -26.15 12.79 -0.22
CA ASN A 66 -26.00 11.76 0.78
C ASN A 66 -24.89 10.78 0.40
N VAL A 67 -24.14 10.30 1.38
CA VAL A 67 -23.04 9.33 1.15
C VAL A 67 -23.61 7.97 0.76
N LEU A 68 -23.17 7.49 -0.40
CA LEU A 68 -23.46 6.14 -0.86
C LEU A 68 -22.55 5.15 -0.14
N ARG A 69 -23.16 4.18 0.58
CA ARG A 69 -22.44 3.11 1.29
C ARG A 69 -22.07 1.98 0.34
N ASN A 70 -20.99 1.25 0.67
CA ASN A 70 -20.54 0.04 -0.06
C ASN A 70 -20.29 0.25 -1.56
N GLN A 71 -19.87 1.46 -1.97
CA GLN A 71 -19.65 1.83 -3.37
C GLN A 71 -18.18 1.91 -3.78
N SER A 72 -17.27 1.33 -2.99
CA SER A 72 -15.83 1.45 -3.25
C SER A 72 -15.40 0.83 -4.59
N MET A 73 -15.98 -0.30 -4.99
CA MET A 73 -15.73 -0.89 -6.31
C MET A 73 -16.31 -0.03 -7.45
N ASN A 74 -17.51 0.55 -7.24
CA ASN A 74 -18.11 1.47 -8.21
C ASN A 74 -17.26 2.75 -8.37
N PHE A 75 -16.76 3.31 -7.27
CA PHE A 75 -15.84 4.45 -7.29
C PHE A 75 -14.61 4.14 -8.16
N TYR A 76 -13.96 2.99 -7.91
CA TYR A 76 -12.79 2.59 -8.67
C TYR A 76 -13.11 2.43 -10.16
N ARG A 77 -14.21 1.75 -10.51
CA ARG A 77 -14.67 1.58 -11.89
C ARG A 77 -14.90 2.92 -12.59
N LYS A 78 -15.62 3.87 -11.93
CA LYS A 78 -15.81 5.22 -12.46
C LYS A 78 -14.48 5.94 -12.72
N CYS A 79 -13.47 5.74 -11.84
CA CYS A 79 -12.14 6.30 -12.07
C CYS A 79 -11.44 5.72 -13.30
N ILE A 80 -11.46 4.39 -13.47
CA ILE A 80 -10.81 3.72 -14.61
C ILE A 80 -11.50 4.09 -15.94
N GLU A 81 -12.82 4.14 -15.95
CA GLU A 81 -13.62 4.50 -17.12
C GLU A 81 -13.66 6.00 -17.40
N ASN A 82 -13.01 6.83 -16.57
CA ASN A 82 -13.04 8.30 -16.65
C ASN A 82 -14.47 8.88 -16.55
N LYS A 83 -15.36 8.21 -15.82
CA LYS A 83 -16.79 8.58 -15.67
C LYS A 83 -17.12 9.21 -14.32
N LEU A 84 -16.13 9.49 -13.45
CA LEU A 84 -16.38 10.13 -12.17
C LEU A 84 -16.75 11.61 -12.39
N GLY A 85 -18.01 11.98 -12.17
CA GLY A 85 -18.50 13.36 -12.24
C GLY A 85 -18.07 14.18 -11.02
N LEU A 86 -18.00 15.51 -11.16
CA LEU A 86 -17.64 16.41 -10.05
C LEU A 86 -18.72 16.44 -8.94
N GLU A 87 -19.98 16.26 -9.30
CA GLU A 87 -21.09 16.26 -8.36
C GLU A 87 -21.33 14.91 -7.69
N GLU A 88 -20.70 13.84 -8.20
CA GLU A 88 -20.86 12.47 -7.69
C GLU A 88 -19.99 12.15 -6.50
N PHE A 89 -19.12 13.06 -6.05
CA PHE A 89 -18.28 12.84 -4.88
C PHE A 89 -18.10 14.07 -4.02
N ARG A 90 -17.76 13.83 -2.78
CA ARG A 90 -17.36 14.87 -1.83
C ARG A 90 -16.07 14.51 -1.10
N PHE A 91 -15.44 15.48 -0.47
CA PHE A 91 -14.34 15.30 0.45
C PHE A 91 -14.88 14.76 1.78
N LYS A 92 -14.18 13.84 2.40
CA LYS A 92 -14.53 13.39 3.75
C LYS A 92 -14.51 14.56 4.74
N GLN A 93 -15.48 14.56 5.64
CA GLN A 93 -15.61 15.60 6.66
C GLN A 93 -14.55 15.51 7.76
N ASP A 94 -13.84 14.37 7.87
CA ASP A 94 -12.77 14.14 8.85
C ASP A 94 -11.47 14.93 8.54
N GLY A 95 -11.43 15.68 7.44
CA GLY A 95 -10.30 16.51 7.03
C GLY A 95 -9.12 15.72 6.42
N THR A 96 -9.21 14.41 6.30
CA THR A 96 -8.10 13.56 5.83
C THR A 96 -7.88 13.60 4.32
N THR A 97 -8.88 14.02 3.54
CA THR A 97 -8.87 13.99 2.06
C THR A 97 -7.64 14.68 1.48
N GLN A 98 -7.33 15.89 1.95
CA GLN A 98 -6.20 16.67 1.41
C GLN A 98 -4.87 15.93 1.58
N LEU A 99 -4.67 15.29 2.73
CA LEU A 99 -3.46 14.52 3.04
C LEU A 99 -3.39 13.24 2.20
N LYS A 100 -4.50 12.53 2.06
CA LYS A 100 -4.58 11.30 1.25
C LYS A 100 -4.35 11.59 -0.22
N LEU A 101 -4.96 12.64 -0.77
CA LEU A 101 -4.73 13.05 -2.15
C LEU A 101 -3.26 13.44 -2.41
N ALA A 102 -2.59 14.06 -1.45
CA ALA A 102 -1.17 14.37 -1.56
C ALA A 102 -0.31 13.09 -1.55
N ALA A 103 -0.65 12.12 -0.72
CA ALA A 103 0.05 10.84 -0.57
C ALA A 103 -0.19 9.86 -1.74
N LEU A 104 -1.34 9.95 -2.39
CA LEU A 104 -1.80 8.96 -3.38
C LEU A 104 -0.81 8.69 -4.53
N PRO A 105 -0.15 9.68 -5.16
CA PRO A 105 0.84 9.41 -6.21
C PRO A 105 2.07 8.66 -5.70
N VAL A 106 2.49 8.93 -4.46
CA VAL A 106 3.66 8.29 -3.83
C VAL A 106 3.41 6.81 -3.58
N LEU A 107 2.16 6.45 -3.23
CA LEU A 107 1.74 5.06 -3.07
C LEU A 107 2.04 4.19 -4.29
N MET A 108 1.97 4.76 -5.50
CA MET A 108 2.19 3.99 -6.74
C MET A 108 3.62 3.44 -6.88
N ASP A 109 4.55 3.91 -6.07
CA ASP A 109 5.92 3.41 -5.99
C ASP A 109 6.24 2.73 -4.64
N ILE A 110 5.21 2.23 -3.94
CA ILE A 110 5.31 1.64 -2.59
C ILE A 110 6.42 0.59 -2.47
N THR A 111 6.61 -0.26 -3.47
CA THR A 111 7.65 -1.30 -3.48
C THR A 111 9.07 -0.74 -3.51
N LYS A 112 9.26 0.48 -4.02
CA LYS A 112 10.58 1.14 -4.07
C LYS A 112 10.89 1.90 -2.80
N ILE A 113 9.86 2.52 -2.19
CA ILE A 113 10.02 3.41 -1.03
C ILE A 113 9.98 2.67 0.29
N THR A 114 9.37 1.49 0.35
CA THR A 114 9.28 0.69 1.58
C THR A 114 10.64 0.15 1.97
N LYS A 115 11.12 0.57 3.15
CA LYS A 115 12.37 0.16 3.79
C LYS A 115 12.14 -0.37 5.19
N ILE A 116 11.01 -0.05 5.77
CA ILE A 116 10.64 -0.34 7.15
C ILE A 116 9.20 -0.85 7.18
N THR A 117 8.93 -1.77 8.10
CA THR A 117 7.58 -2.19 8.50
C THR A 117 7.52 -2.33 10.02
N GLY A 118 6.33 -2.36 10.58
CA GLY A 118 6.12 -2.58 12.02
C GLY A 118 4.66 -2.56 12.40
N ASP A 119 4.35 -2.92 13.64
CA ASP A 119 3.01 -2.80 14.19
C ASP A 119 2.69 -1.33 14.43
N TYR A 120 1.44 -0.94 14.16
CA TYR A 120 1.00 0.43 14.39
C TYR A 120 0.88 0.73 15.88
N ASN A 121 1.45 1.84 16.33
CA ASN A 121 1.53 2.19 17.76
C ASN A 121 0.36 3.05 18.28
N ASN A 122 -0.72 3.17 17.50
CA ASN A 122 -1.94 3.90 17.86
C ASN A 122 -1.75 5.38 18.24
N VAL A 123 -0.71 6.03 17.70
CA VAL A 123 -0.50 7.48 17.88
C VAL A 123 -1.31 8.31 16.87
N ARG A 124 -1.37 9.61 17.07
CA ARG A 124 -1.99 10.51 16.08
C ARG A 124 -1.18 10.60 14.80
N PRO A 125 -1.83 10.63 13.60
CA PRO A 125 -3.28 10.55 13.41
C PRO A 125 -3.81 9.15 13.70
N TYR A 126 -4.92 9.02 14.42
CA TYR A 126 -5.51 7.71 14.74
C TYR A 126 -5.98 7.01 13.46
N LEU A 127 -5.38 5.86 13.18
CA LEU A 127 -5.69 5.02 12.02
C LEU A 127 -6.30 3.70 12.49
N PHE A 128 -7.25 3.20 11.75
CA PHE A 128 -7.78 1.84 11.95
C PHE A 128 -6.94 0.87 11.11
N VAL A 129 -5.74 0.58 11.58
CA VAL A 129 -4.77 -0.28 10.90
C VAL A 129 -4.00 -1.12 11.92
N ASP A 130 -3.52 -2.28 11.51
CA ASP A 130 -2.77 -3.19 12.35
C ASP A 130 -1.25 -3.00 12.18
N LYS A 131 -0.84 -2.80 10.92
CA LYS A 131 0.58 -2.63 10.55
C LYS A 131 0.79 -1.40 9.68
N VAL A 132 2.04 -0.97 9.64
CA VAL A 132 2.51 0.09 8.76
C VAL A 132 3.71 -0.38 7.95
N MET A 133 3.82 0.11 6.70
CA MET A 133 5.00 -0.10 5.85
C MET A 133 5.33 1.18 5.09
N GLY A 134 6.61 1.44 4.84
CA GLY A 134 7.02 2.65 4.13
C GLY A 134 8.46 3.07 4.38
N GLY A 135 8.67 4.39 4.48
CA GLY A 135 9.97 5.03 4.69
C GLY A 135 9.84 6.34 5.48
N VAL A 136 10.83 7.21 5.34
CA VAL A 136 10.91 8.48 6.11
C VAL A 136 9.81 9.48 5.70
N ASN A 137 9.36 9.48 4.45
CA ASN A 137 8.45 10.50 3.92
C ASN A 137 7.09 9.94 3.48
N PHE A 138 6.85 8.65 3.69
CA PHE A 138 5.61 8.01 3.31
C PHE A 138 5.36 6.77 4.14
N CYS A 139 4.13 6.60 4.58
CA CYS A 139 3.66 5.44 5.30
C CYS A 139 2.32 4.96 4.73
N LEU A 140 2.24 3.64 4.52
CA LEU A 140 1.01 2.92 4.19
C LEU A 140 0.55 2.14 5.41
N GLY A 141 -0.64 2.46 5.88
CA GLY A 141 -1.33 1.71 6.93
C GLY A 141 -2.07 0.52 6.32
N LEU A 142 -1.93 -0.61 6.96
CA LEU A 142 -2.42 -1.91 6.53
C LEU A 142 -3.38 -2.48 7.57
N SER A 143 -4.55 -2.93 7.13
CA SER A 143 -5.49 -3.69 7.95
C SER A 143 -5.42 -5.17 7.61
N ARG A 144 -5.55 -6.03 8.61
CA ARG A 144 -5.52 -7.47 8.43
C ARG A 144 -6.88 -7.97 7.91
N GLU A 145 -6.86 -8.74 6.85
CA GLU A 145 -8.01 -9.50 6.34
C GLU A 145 -7.57 -10.96 6.22
N ASP A 146 -8.12 -11.82 7.06
CA ASP A 146 -7.73 -13.23 7.18
C ASP A 146 -6.20 -13.41 7.37
N ASN A 147 -5.53 -13.97 6.36
CA ASN A 147 -4.08 -14.24 6.38
C ASN A 147 -3.26 -13.21 5.58
N VAL A 148 -3.88 -12.16 5.08
CA VAL A 148 -3.21 -11.12 4.29
C VAL A 148 -3.49 -9.73 4.86
N TYR A 149 -2.72 -8.75 4.42
CA TYR A 149 -2.94 -7.35 4.73
C TYR A 149 -3.44 -6.61 3.50
N VAL A 150 -4.33 -5.64 3.72
CA VAL A 150 -4.84 -4.77 2.68
C VAL A 150 -4.57 -3.30 3.01
N PRO A 151 -4.36 -2.43 2.01
CA PRO A 151 -4.11 -1.02 2.26
C PRO A 151 -5.38 -0.31 2.73
N SER A 152 -5.29 0.43 3.83
CA SER A 152 -6.39 1.20 4.42
C SER A 152 -6.14 2.69 4.48
N SER A 153 -4.90 3.13 4.65
CA SER A 153 -4.56 4.56 4.75
C SER A 153 -3.18 4.84 4.18
N ALA A 154 -3.02 6.01 3.53
CA ALA A 154 -1.74 6.47 3.00
C ALA A 154 -1.43 7.87 3.54
N LEU A 155 -0.23 8.08 4.08
CA LEU A 155 0.20 9.30 4.75
C LEU A 155 1.58 9.74 4.25
N LEU A 156 1.79 11.04 4.12
CA LEU A 156 3.13 11.64 3.96
C LEU A 156 3.72 11.87 5.37
N GLU A 157 4.17 10.78 6.00
CA GLU A 157 4.69 10.79 7.37
C GLU A 157 5.88 9.84 7.48
N ASP A 158 6.78 10.12 8.44
CA ASP A 158 7.86 9.18 8.78
C ASP A 158 7.27 7.98 9.51
N ILE A 159 7.47 6.79 8.95
CA ILE A 159 7.00 5.53 9.53
C ILE A 159 7.50 5.32 10.97
N LYS A 160 8.69 5.82 11.32
CA LYS A 160 9.26 5.70 12.67
C LYS A 160 8.43 6.40 13.75
N ARG A 161 7.55 7.32 13.37
CA ARG A 161 6.60 7.96 14.28
C ARG A 161 5.35 7.12 14.53
N LEU A 162 5.10 6.13 13.67
CA LEU A 162 3.87 5.34 13.64
C LEU A 162 4.08 3.89 14.11
N THR A 163 5.31 3.52 14.47
CA THR A 163 5.64 2.21 15.04
C THR A 163 6.76 2.34 16.08
N ASP A 164 6.66 1.62 17.18
CA ASP A 164 7.67 1.63 18.25
C ASP A 164 8.82 0.66 17.96
N ALA A 165 8.57 -0.37 17.16
CA ALA A 165 9.54 -1.39 16.77
C ALA A 165 9.74 -1.45 15.24
N PRO A 166 10.36 -0.41 14.63
CA PRO A 166 10.59 -0.40 13.18
C PRO A 166 11.53 -1.52 12.76
N SER A 167 11.03 -2.45 11.96
CA SER A 167 11.74 -3.62 11.44
C SER A 167 12.22 -3.37 10.02
N GLN A 168 13.48 -3.76 9.72
CA GLN A 168 14.08 -3.54 8.42
C GLN A 168 13.49 -4.48 7.37
N VAL A 169 12.99 -3.93 6.27
CA VAL A 169 12.59 -4.71 5.09
C VAL A 169 13.84 -5.19 4.36
N LEU A 170 13.98 -6.50 4.22
CA LEU A 170 15.08 -7.17 3.53
C LEU A 170 14.80 -7.30 2.05
N ALA A 171 13.58 -7.73 1.70
CA ALA A 171 13.16 -7.88 0.31
C ALA A 171 11.65 -7.71 0.15
N ILE A 172 11.24 -7.32 -1.06
CA ILE A 172 9.85 -7.32 -1.53
C ILE A 172 9.82 -8.08 -2.84
N LEU A 173 9.00 -9.13 -2.88
CA LEU A 173 8.74 -9.86 -4.11
C LEU A 173 7.25 -9.75 -4.46
N GLU A 174 6.95 -9.92 -5.73
CA GLU A 174 5.60 -9.81 -6.32
C GLU A 174 5.24 -11.10 -7.04
N LYS A 175 3.96 -11.45 -6.97
CA LYS A 175 3.33 -12.44 -7.84
C LYS A 175 1.97 -11.94 -8.34
N GLY A 176 1.46 -12.52 -9.42
CA GLY A 176 0.05 -12.40 -9.78
C GLY A 176 -0.84 -13.07 -8.73
N ILE A 177 -2.09 -12.62 -8.61
CA ILE A 177 -3.02 -13.19 -7.62
C ILE A 177 -3.28 -14.69 -7.88
N ASP A 178 -3.23 -15.10 -9.14
CA ASP A 178 -3.47 -16.48 -9.60
C ASP A 178 -2.19 -17.32 -9.69
N THR A 179 -1.03 -16.79 -9.30
CA THR A 179 0.24 -17.54 -9.32
C THR A 179 0.58 -18.08 -7.93
N GLU A 180 1.26 -19.23 -7.90
CA GLU A 180 1.59 -19.90 -6.64
C GLU A 180 2.77 -19.25 -5.92
N VAL A 181 3.84 -18.89 -6.66
CA VAL A 181 5.10 -18.44 -6.07
C VAL A 181 5.44 -16.99 -6.41
N TYR A 182 6.13 -16.33 -5.49
CA TYR A 182 6.68 -14.99 -5.69
C TYR A 182 7.98 -15.07 -6.46
N SER A 183 8.01 -14.60 -7.71
CA SER A 183 9.18 -14.70 -8.60
C SER A 183 9.73 -13.34 -9.04
N THR A 184 8.97 -12.26 -8.92
CA THR A 184 9.42 -10.94 -9.37
C THR A 184 9.98 -10.13 -8.19
N VAL A 185 11.29 -9.96 -8.14
CA VAL A 185 11.95 -9.15 -7.09
C VAL A 185 11.75 -7.66 -7.39
N LYS A 186 11.09 -6.95 -6.48
CA LYS A 186 10.80 -5.50 -6.58
C LYS A 186 11.76 -4.65 -5.77
N HIS A 187 12.26 -5.19 -4.66
CA HIS A 187 13.20 -4.52 -3.78
C HIS A 187 14.08 -5.53 -3.04
N VAL A 188 15.34 -5.16 -2.85
CA VAL A 188 16.27 -5.83 -1.93
C VAL A 188 17.02 -4.75 -1.15
N ALA A 189 17.21 -4.96 0.14
CA ALA A 189 17.97 -4.05 0.99
C ALA A 189 19.41 -3.88 0.47
N LYS A 190 19.95 -2.67 0.59
CA LYS A 190 21.31 -2.36 0.12
C LYS A 190 22.34 -3.32 0.76
N GLY A 191 23.20 -3.89 -0.07
CA GLY A 191 24.25 -4.81 0.36
C GLY A 191 23.78 -6.25 0.66
N LEU A 192 22.47 -6.53 0.55
CA LEU A 192 21.93 -7.87 0.74
C LEU A 192 21.89 -8.63 -0.59
N ASN A 193 22.37 -9.88 -0.58
CA ASN A 193 22.16 -10.83 -1.67
C ASN A 193 21.18 -11.91 -1.20
N LEU A 194 20.02 -12.01 -1.84
CA LEU A 194 18.96 -12.96 -1.46
C LEU A 194 19.41 -14.42 -1.60
N ASN A 195 20.35 -14.72 -2.50
CA ASN A 195 20.90 -16.09 -2.65
C ASN A 195 21.79 -16.52 -1.48
N ASN A 196 22.26 -15.55 -0.67
CA ASN A 196 23.20 -15.80 0.42
C ASN A 196 22.56 -15.70 1.82
N ILE A 197 21.26 -15.42 1.89
CA ILE A 197 20.54 -15.31 3.16
C ILE A 197 19.81 -16.61 3.46
N THR A 198 19.94 -17.09 4.69
CA THR A 198 19.14 -18.22 5.18
C THR A 198 17.75 -17.72 5.53
N LEU A 199 16.77 -18.04 4.71
CA LEU A 199 15.36 -17.73 4.95
C LEU A 199 14.68 -18.92 5.69
N PRO A 200 13.65 -18.66 6.52
CA PRO A 200 12.78 -19.69 7.05
C PRO A 200 12.19 -20.57 5.95
N GLN A 201 11.97 -21.86 6.26
CA GLN A 201 11.48 -22.84 5.29
C GLN A 201 10.15 -22.41 4.65
N GLU A 202 9.25 -21.81 5.43
CA GLU A 202 7.96 -21.30 4.97
C GLU A 202 8.12 -20.21 3.89
N ILE A 203 9.08 -19.30 4.05
CA ILE A 203 9.36 -18.25 3.06
C ILE A 203 9.97 -18.87 1.80
N ASN A 204 10.94 -19.78 1.97
CA ASN A 204 11.57 -20.48 0.84
C ASN A 204 10.56 -21.25 -0.01
N ALA A 205 9.53 -21.83 0.60
CA ALA A 205 8.46 -22.53 -0.13
C ALA A 205 7.58 -21.62 -0.97
N MET A 206 7.52 -20.32 -0.63
CA MET A 206 6.68 -19.34 -1.32
C MET A 206 7.38 -18.55 -2.42
N ILE A 207 8.73 -18.57 -2.47
CA ILE A 207 9.49 -17.74 -3.40
C ILE A 207 10.24 -18.57 -4.43
N ASN A 208 10.42 -18.01 -5.62
CA ASN A 208 11.31 -18.55 -6.65
C ASN A 208 12.32 -17.47 -7.07
N LEU A 209 13.61 -17.74 -6.90
CA LEU A 209 14.70 -16.82 -7.20
C LEU A 209 15.52 -17.23 -8.45
N ASP A 210 15.07 -18.19 -9.26
CA ASP A 210 15.83 -18.70 -10.42
C ASP A 210 16.27 -17.59 -11.38
N ASN A 211 15.44 -16.55 -11.54
CA ASN A 211 15.73 -15.40 -12.39
C ASN A 211 16.33 -14.19 -11.63
N TYR A 212 16.64 -14.35 -10.35
CA TYR A 212 17.24 -13.27 -9.57
C TYR A 212 18.73 -13.16 -9.81
N VAL A 213 19.16 -12.02 -10.34
CA VAL A 213 20.56 -11.65 -10.50
C VAL A 213 20.93 -10.58 -9.48
N TYR A 214 21.86 -10.91 -8.59
CA TYR A 214 22.41 -9.93 -7.66
C TYR A 214 23.20 -8.87 -8.43
N ARG A 215 22.72 -7.64 -8.39
CA ARG A 215 23.41 -6.47 -8.93
C ARG A 215 24.02 -5.69 -7.76
N GLY A 216 25.19 -6.12 -7.28
CA GLY A 216 25.91 -5.44 -6.21
C GLY A 216 26.05 -3.94 -6.51
N LYS A 217 25.53 -3.09 -5.60
CA LYS A 217 25.75 -1.63 -5.59
C LYS A 217 26.26 -1.22 -4.23
#